data_40d34341e7a7a8492af5bfd04fc68ffc
#
_entry.id   40d34341e7a7a8492af5bfd04fc68ffc
#
_cell.length_a   1.000
_cell.length_b   1.000
_cell.length_c   1.000
_cell.angle_alpha   90.00
_cell.angle_beta   90.00
_cell.angle_gamma   90.00
#
_symmetry.space_group_name_H-M   'P 1'
#
loop_
_entity.id
_entity.type
_entity.pdbx_description
1 polymer ?
#
loop_
_entity_poly.entity_id
_entity_poly.type
_entity_poly.pdbx_seq_one_letter_code
_entity_poly.pdbx_strand_id
1 'polypeptide(L)'
;MDPLTEQVCARARELGADLVGIAPVSRFKNAPLRMSPQGLLPGAKFVIVAGIHHPDAIIELDGEPTAHQMAPYGLQSSAMNAMLDDLSFQMARFLEDKGYVTLPIAASNIWRYKGYKDLKVDFAPDLAHRYAAVAAGLGQIGWNGLCLTPEFGPRNRFVSIITEAELTPTPMYSGEDLCDKCMQCVKTCPTDAFRKEVRE
;
A
#
# COMPACT_ATOMS: atom_id res chain seq x y z
N MET A 1 12.15 18.95 6.84
CA MET A 1 10.85 18.29 7.13
C MET A 1 10.23 19.07 8.28
N ASP A 2 8.92 19.29 8.28
CA ASP A 2 8.27 19.98 9.41
C ASP A 2 8.19 19.05 10.63
N PRO A 3 8.06 19.60 11.86
CA PRO A 3 8.11 18.80 13.10
C PRO A 3 6.98 17.75 13.20
N LEU A 4 5.80 18.01 12.66
CA LEU A 4 4.69 17.03 12.68
C LEU A 4 5.00 15.85 11.78
N THR A 5 5.55 16.12 10.59
CA THR A 5 5.95 15.08 9.64
C THR A 5 7.05 14.18 10.23
N GLU A 6 8.02 14.76 10.94
CA GLU A 6 9.07 13.98 11.63
C GLU A 6 8.46 13.07 12.69
N GLN A 7 7.53 13.59 13.50
CA GLN A 7 6.81 12.79 14.52
C GLN A 7 5.99 11.66 13.88
N VAL A 8 5.30 11.92 12.77
CA VAL A 8 4.53 10.92 12.01
C VAL A 8 5.44 9.80 11.52
N CYS A 9 6.57 10.15 10.89
CA CYS A 9 7.52 9.15 10.40
C CYS A 9 8.16 8.35 11.53
N ALA A 10 8.54 9.01 12.63
CA ALA A 10 9.10 8.33 13.79
C ALA A 10 8.07 7.36 14.41
N ARG A 11 6.84 7.84 14.62
CA ARG A 11 5.77 7.03 15.20
C ARG A 11 5.44 5.81 14.36
N ALA A 12 5.35 5.94 13.03
CA ALA A 12 5.11 4.81 12.15
C ALA A 12 6.21 3.74 12.26
N ARG A 13 7.48 4.16 12.35
CA ARG A 13 8.62 3.23 12.55
C ARG A 13 8.59 2.56 13.93
N GLU A 14 8.27 3.30 14.99
CA GLU A 14 8.08 2.74 16.34
C GLU A 14 6.99 1.65 16.36
N LEU A 15 5.96 1.81 15.52
CA LEU A 15 4.87 0.85 15.36
C LEU A 15 5.22 -0.32 14.42
N GLY A 16 6.46 -0.39 13.95
CA GLY A 16 6.98 -1.52 13.16
C GLY A 16 6.94 -1.34 11.65
N ALA A 17 6.77 -0.11 11.15
CA ALA A 17 6.90 0.14 9.72
C ALA A 17 8.38 0.09 9.26
N ASP A 18 8.70 -0.73 8.26
CA ASP A 18 9.99 -0.71 7.56
C ASP A 18 10.07 0.46 6.59
N LEU A 19 8.95 0.79 5.97
CA LEU A 19 8.82 1.83 4.96
C LEU A 19 7.75 2.85 5.38
N VAL A 20 8.05 4.13 5.22
CA VAL A 20 7.10 5.23 5.47
C VAL A 20 7.24 6.28 4.39
N GLY A 21 6.12 6.64 3.77
CA GLY A 21 6.06 7.70 2.79
C GLY A 21 4.79 8.55 2.93
N ILE A 22 4.82 9.76 2.41
CA ILE A 22 3.73 10.74 2.53
C ILE A 22 3.40 11.31 1.15
N ALA A 23 2.16 11.19 0.74
CA ALA A 23 1.66 11.70 -0.53
C ALA A 23 0.65 12.82 -0.32
N PRO A 24 0.75 13.96 -1.01
CA PRO A 24 -0.33 14.92 -1.07
C PRO A 24 -1.48 14.36 -1.92
N VAL A 25 -2.72 14.70 -1.57
CA VAL A 25 -3.90 14.19 -2.31
C VAL A 25 -3.91 14.55 -3.80
N SER A 26 -3.18 15.60 -4.19
CA SER A 26 -3.01 15.99 -5.60
C SER A 26 -2.38 14.92 -6.49
N ARG A 27 -1.64 13.98 -5.91
CA ARG A 27 -1.05 12.85 -6.64
C ARG A 27 -2.08 11.74 -6.97
N PHE A 28 -3.30 11.85 -6.43
CA PHE A 28 -4.41 10.90 -6.67
C PHE A 28 -5.46 11.40 -7.68
N LYS A 29 -5.17 12.47 -8.42
CA LYS A 29 -6.11 13.13 -9.34
C LYS A 29 -6.74 12.22 -10.40
N ASN A 30 -6.06 11.13 -10.76
CA ASN A 30 -6.53 10.15 -11.74
C ASN A 30 -7.29 8.98 -11.10
N ALA A 31 -7.37 8.91 -9.78
CA ALA A 31 -8.15 7.87 -9.09
C ALA A 31 -9.66 8.15 -9.23
N PRO A 32 -10.49 7.11 -9.44
CA PRO A 32 -11.93 7.27 -9.36
C PRO A 32 -12.33 7.86 -8.01
N LEU A 33 -13.28 8.80 -7.98
CA LEU A 33 -13.63 9.52 -6.74
C LEU A 33 -13.91 8.59 -5.55
N ARG A 34 -14.64 7.49 -5.77
CA ARG A 34 -14.98 6.51 -4.72
C ARG A 34 -13.77 5.72 -4.18
N MET A 35 -12.63 5.81 -4.87
CA MET A 35 -11.38 5.12 -4.55
C MET A 35 -10.24 6.12 -4.31
N SER A 36 -10.57 7.39 -4.13
CA SER A 36 -9.63 8.48 -3.90
C SER A 36 -9.65 8.93 -2.44
N PRO A 37 -8.56 9.52 -1.93
CA PRO A 37 -8.54 10.06 -0.57
C PRO A 37 -9.69 11.03 -0.28
N GLN A 38 -10.02 11.95 -1.20
CA GLN A 38 -11.09 12.92 -1.00
C GLN A 38 -12.49 12.30 -1.11
N GLY A 39 -12.64 11.20 -1.83
CA GLY A 39 -13.91 10.47 -1.89
C GLY A 39 -14.22 9.73 -0.59
N LEU A 40 -13.18 9.41 0.20
CA LEU A 40 -13.29 8.75 1.50
C LEU A 40 -13.33 9.75 2.66
N LEU A 41 -12.48 10.77 2.62
CA LEU A 41 -12.42 11.87 3.57
C LEU A 41 -12.39 13.18 2.78
N PRO A 42 -13.53 13.92 2.68
CA PRO A 42 -13.61 15.12 1.85
C PRO A 42 -12.58 16.21 2.16
N GLY A 43 -12.18 16.36 3.43
CA GLY A 43 -11.15 17.30 3.88
C GLY A 43 -9.72 16.77 3.77
N ALA A 44 -9.51 15.60 3.17
CA ALA A 44 -8.19 14.99 3.07
C ALA A 44 -7.18 15.90 2.38
N LYS A 45 -5.99 16.01 2.96
CA LYS A 45 -4.85 16.75 2.42
C LYS A 45 -3.68 15.84 2.07
N PHE A 46 -3.43 14.83 2.91
CA PHE A 46 -2.31 13.90 2.75
C PHE A 46 -2.73 12.45 3.02
N VAL A 47 -1.95 11.55 2.44
CA VAL A 47 -2.00 10.11 2.69
C VAL A 47 -0.64 9.67 3.20
N ILE A 48 -0.63 9.12 4.41
CA ILE A 48 0.53 8.45 4.99
C ILE A 48 0.47 6.99 4.55
N VAL A 49 1.57 6.45 4.04
CA VAL A 49 1.68 5.04 3.67
C VAL A 49 2.78 4.40 4.49
N ALA A 50 2.43 3.35 5.20
CA ALA A 50 3.38 2.51 5.90
C ALA A 50 3.48 1.14 5.23
N GLY A 51 4.67 0.58 5.17
CA GLY A 51 4.92 -0.74 4.60
C GLY A 51 5.75 -1.61 5.53
N ILE A 52 5.50 -2.92 5.48
CA ILE A 52 6.31 -3.93 6.15
C ILE A 52 6.81 -4.95 5.13
N HIS A 53 8.02 -5.44 5.36
CA HIS A 53 8.68 -6.43 4.52
C HIS A 53 8.18 -7.84 4.82
N HIS A 54 8.00 -8.66 3.80
CA HIS A 54 7.74 -10.09 3.94
C HIS A 54 9.02 -10.83 4.37
N PRO A 55 9.00 -11.67 5.42
CA PRO A 55 10.15 -12.52 5.73
C PRO A 55 10.58 -13.35 4.52
N ASP A 56 11.84 -13.22 4.11
CA ASP A 56 12.36 -13.80 2.86
C ASP A 56 12.20 -15.30 2.80
N ALA A 57 12.50 -16.02 3.90
CA ALA A 57 12.41 -17.47 3.93
C ALA A 57 11.01 -18.01 3.60
N ILE A 58 9.95 -17.30 3.97
CA ILE A 58 8.59 -17.73 3.67
C ILE A 58 8.29 -17.58 2.17
N ILE A 59 8.81 -16.50 1.55
CA ILE A 59 8.65 -16.28 0.11
C ILE A 59 9.52 -17.23 -0.70
N GLU A 60 10.75 -17.49 -0.27
CA GLU A 60 11.71 -18.33 -1.00
C GLU A 60 11.37 -19.81 -0.92
N LEU A 61 10.76 -20.25 0.17
CA LEU A 61 10.29 -21.62 0.35
C LEU A 61 8.90 -21.86 -0.25
N ASP A 62 8.15 -20.80 -0.57
CA ASP A 62 6.85 -20.90 -1.21
C ASP A 62 7.06 -21.29 -2.69
N GLY A 63 6.46 -22.41 -3.11
CA GLY A 63 6.60 -22.93 -4.47
C GLY A 63 7.22 -24.32 -4.55
N GLU A 64 7.86 -24.79 -3.51
CA GLU A 64 8.23 -26.21 -3.40
C GLU A 64 6.97 -27.06 -3.11
N PRO A 65 6.74 -28.16 -3.85
CA PRO A 65 5.46 -28.90 -3.82
C PRO A 65 5.28 -29.73 -2.55
N THR A 66 5.20 -29.08 -1.41
CA THR A 66 4.89 -29.74 -0.14
C THR A 66 3.55 -29.28 0.40
N ALA A 67 2.81 -30.16 1.04
CA ALA A 67 1.48 -29.88 1.61
C ALA A 67 1.47 -28.81 2.72
N HIS A 68 2.64 -28.34 3.14
CA HIS A 68 2.80 -27.41 4.26
C HIS A 68 2.99 -25.96 3.85
N GLN A 69 3.15 -25.66 2.56
CA GLN A 69 3.51 -24.32 2.07
C GLN A 69 2.44 -23.25 2.26
N MET A 70 1.19 -23.64 2.14
CA MET A 70 0.08 -22.68 2.31
C MET A 70 -0.08 -22.18 3.75
N ALA A 71 0.32 -22.97 4.74
CA ALA A 71 0.16 -22.60 6.14
C ALA A 71 1.10 -21.47 6.59
N PRO A 72 2.42 -21.49 6.31
CA PRO A 72 3.32 -20.39 6.62
C PRO A 72 2.89 -19.07 5.93
N TYR A 73 2.57 -19.11 4.65
CA TYR A 73 2.11 -17.92 3.92
C TYR A 73 0.77 -17.40 4.45
N GLY A 74 -0.18 -18.27 4.74
CA GLY A 74 -1.47 -17.91 5.33
C GLY A 74 -1.31 -17.24 6.69
N LEU A 75 -0.48 -17.80 7.57
CA LEU A 75 -0.14 -17.21 8.87
C LEU A 75 0.52 -15.83 8.70
N GLN A 76 1.53 -15.75 7.86
CA GLN A 76 2.24 -14.50 7.59
C GLN A 76 1.29 -13.42 7.05
N SER A 77 0.47 -13.74 6.07
CA SER A 77 -0.47 -12.79 5.47
C SER A 77 -1.45 -12.25 6.52
N SER A 78 -1.95 -13.11 7.41
CA SER A 78 -2.84 -12.72 8.49
C SER A 78 -2.13 -11.87 9.54
N ALA A 79 -0.93 -12.26 9.95
CA ALA A 79 -0.13 -11.51 10.92
C ALA A 79 0.26 -10.12 10.40
N MET A 80 0.72 -10.03 9.15
CA MET A 80 1.07 -8.75 8.53
C MET A 80 -0.16 -7.83 8.39
N ASN A 81 -1.33 -8.36 8.04
CA ASN A 81 -2.55 -7.57 8.03
C ASN A 81 -2.88 -7.01 9.41
N ALA A 82 -2.83 -7.85 10.45
CA ALA A 82 -3.13 -7.44 11.81
C ALA A 82 -2.15 -6.35 12.31
N MET A 83 -0.85 -6.51 12.02
CA MET A 83 0.16 -5.51 12.35
C MET A 83 -0.10 -4.18 11.64
N LEU A 84 -0.40 -4.20 10.35
CA LEU A 84 -0.66 -2.99 9.57
C LEU A 84 -1.99 -2.33 9.95
N ASP A 85 -3.02 -3.11 10.27
CA ASP A 85 -4.31 -2.61 10.75
C ASP A 85 -4.14 -1.90 12.10
N ASP A 86 -3.41 -2.50 13.05
CA ASP A 86 -3.09 -1.90 14.35
C ASP A 86 -2.24 -0.64 14.18
N LEU A 87 -1.20 -0.69 13.33
CA LEU A 87 -0.38 0.49 13.01
C LEU A 87 -1.24 1.63 12.48
N SER A 88 -2.10 1.36 11.50
CA SER A 88 -2.93 2.40 10.88
C SER A 88 -3.91 3.02 11.88
N PHE A 89 -4.49 2.21 12.75
CA PHE A 89 -5.38 2.65 13.82
C PHE A 89 -4.66 3.51 14.86
N GLN A 90 -3.48 3.09 15.32
CA GLN A 90 -2.68 3.86 16.28
C GLN A 90 -2.17 5.18 15.68
N MET A 91 -1.82 5.20 14.38
CA MET A 91 -1.46 6.43 13.68
C MET A 91 -2.64 7.39 13.56
N ALA A 92 -3.85 6.88 13.28
CA ALA A 92 -5.04 7.72 13.25
C ALA A 92 -5.31 8.35 14.63
N ARG A 93 -5.28 7.57 15.71
CA ARG A 93 -5.41 8.09 17.07
C ARG A 93 -4.36 9.16 17.40
N PHE A 94 -3.10 8.89 17.05
CA PHE A 94 -2.01 9.84 17.28
C PHE A 94 -2.25 11.22 16.62
N LEU A 95 -2.84 11.22 15.41
CA LEU A 95 -3.17 12.46 14.71
C LEU A 95 -4.47 13.10 15.24
N GLU A 96 -5.46 12.30 15.61
CA GLU A 96 -6.70 12.80 16.23
C GLU A 96 -6.43 13.44 17.60
N ASP A 97 -5.54 12.88 18.41
CA ASP A 97 -5.08 13.48 19.67
C ASP A 97 -4.44 14.88 19.46
N LYS A 98 -3.98 15.16 18.24
CA LYS A 98 -3.44 16.47 17.82
C LYS A 98 -4.50 17.35 17.13
N GLY A 99 -5.75 16.88 17.03
CA GLY A 99 -6.88 17.64 16.46
C GLY A 99 -7.06 17.47 14.94
N TYR A 100 -6.42 16.50 14.31
CA TYR A 100 -6.55 16.26 12.86
C TYR A 100 -7.50 15.10 12.58
N VAL A 101 -8.55 15.33 11.81
CA VAL A 101 -9.41 14.25 11.32
C VAL A 101 -8.60 13.27 10.47
N THR A 102 -8.66 12.00 10.83
CA THR A 102 -7.80 10.99 10.23
C THR A 102 -8.56 9.67 10.05
N LEU A 103 -8.44 9.06 8.87
CA LEU A 103 -9.13 7.85 8.48
C LEU A 103 -8.10 6.74 8.21
N PRO A 104 -8.00 5.70 9.05
CA PRO A 104 -7.22 4.52 8.75
C PRO A 104 -7.94 3.66 7.71
N ILE A 105 -7.20 3.11 6.75
CA ILE A 105 -7.72 2.19 5.74
C ILE A 105 -7.21 0.78 6.05
N ALA A 106 -8.09 -0.20 6.05
CA ALA A 106 -7.71 -1.57 6.34
C ALA A 106 -6.66 -2.11 5.35
N ALA A 107 -5.62 -2.77 5.85
CA ALA A 107 -4.51 -3.33 5.06
C ALA A 107 -4.99 -4.39 4.06
N SER A 108 -6.05 -5.11 4.38
CA SER A 108 -6.76 -6.00 3.48
C SER A 108 -8.16 -5.46 3.24
N ASN A 109 -8.47 -5.20 1.98
CA ASN A 109 -9.77 -4.62 1.63
C ASN A 109 -10.93 -5.53 2.02
N ILE A 110 -11.90 -4.99 2.72
CA ILE A 110 -13.17 -5.65 3.06
C ILE A 110 -14.23 -5.38 1.99
N TRP A 111 -13.82 -5.46 0.73
CA TRP A 111 -14.70 -5.29 -0.44
C TRP A 111 -15.98 -6.14 -0.38
N ARG A 112 -15.98 -7.26 0.38
CA ARG A 112 -17.16 -8.13 0.60
C ARG A 112 -18.36 -7.42 1.20
N TYR A 113 -18.13 -6.32 1.91
CA TYR A 113 -19.19 -5.55 2.58
C TYR A 113 -19.69 -4.38 1.72
N LYS A 114 -19.08 -4.13 0.58
CA LYS A 114 -19.55 -3.13 -0.37
C LYS A 114 -20.53 -3.75 -1.36
N GLY A 115 -21.59 -3.05 -1.64
CA GLY A 115 -22.46 -3.37 -2.76
C GLY A 115 -21.76 -3.13 -4.09
N TYR A 116 -20.88 -4.05 -4.52
CA TYR A 116 -20.12 -3.90 -5.76
C TYR A 116 -20.99 -3.94 -7.01
N LYS A 117 -22.27 -4.24 -6.90
CA LYS A 117 -23.24 -4.11 -8.01
C LYS A 117 -23.29 -2.68 -8.56
N ASP A 118 -22.96 -1.69 -7.74
CA ASP A 118 -22.88 -0.29 -8.12
C ASP A 118 -21.50 0.15 -8.62
N LEU A 119 -20.49 -0.71 -8.53
CA LEU A 119 -19.16 -0.46 -9.05
C LEU A 119 -19.04 -1.10 -10.43
N LYS A 120 -18.62 -0.32 -11.43
CA LYS A 120 -18.31 -0.85 -12.77
C LYS A 120 -17.10 -1.79 -12.78
N VAL A 121 -16.42 -1.95 -11.64
CA VAL A 121 -15.24 -2.76 -11.45
C VAL A 121 -15.47 -3.68 -10.26
N ASP A 122 -15.46 -4.99 -10.49
CA ASP A 122 -15.50 -5.98 -9.43
C ASP A 122 -14.22 -5.91 -8.58
N PHE A 123 -14.37 -6.13 -7.26
CA PHE A 123 -13.26 -6.16 -6.32
C PHE A 123 -12.47 -4.85 -6.17
N ALA A 124 -13.10 -3.70 -6.43
CA ALA A 124 -12.47 -2.41 -6.23
C ALA A 124 -12.19 -2.13 -4.74
N PRO A 125 -10.96 -1.75 -4.36
CA PRO A 125 -10.62 -1.37 -2.99
C PRO A 125 -11.18 0.01 -2.63
N ASP A 126 -11.22 0.35 -1.32
CA ASP A 126 -11.45 1.72 -0.87
C ASP A 126 -10.34 2.63 -1.35
N LEU A 127 -9.10 2.22 -1.14
CA LEU A 127 -7.89 2.84 -1.64
C LEU A 127 -6.90 1.73 -2.01
N ALA A 128 -6.28 1.82 -3.19
CA ALA A 128 -5.28 0.86 -3.62
C ALA A 128 -3.92 1.20 -2.99
N HIS A 129 -3.54 0.52 -1.92
CA HIS A 129 -2.31 0.77 -1.16
C HIS A 129 -1.05 0.76 -2.03
N ARG A 130 -0.96 -0.12 -3.03
CA ARG A 130 0.19 -0.18 -3.97
C ARG A 130 0.35 1.10 -4.78
N TYR A 131 -0.75 1.72 -5.22
CA TYR A 131 -0.69 3.00 -5.92
C TYR A 131 -0.45 4.16 -4.94
N ALA A 132 -0.98 4.06 -3.72
CA ALA A 132 -0.69 5.01 -2.66
C ALA A 132 0.80 4.99 -2.27
N ALA A 133 1.42 3.80 -2.22
CA ALA A 133 2.85 3.66 -1.95
C ALA A 133 3.71 4.34 -3.03
N VAL A 134 3.36 4.17 -4.30
CA VAL A 134 4.04 4.89 -5.39
C VAL A 134 3.82 6.40 -5.28
N ALA A 135 2.57 6.84 -5.03
CA ALA A 135 2.27 8.25 -4.81
C ALA A 135 3.02 8.85 -3.61
N ALA A 136 3.32 8.03 -2.60
CA ALA A 136 4.13 8.39 -1.44
C ALA A 136 5.65 8.29 -1.68
N GLY A 137 6.09 8.00 -2.91
CA GLY A 137 7.51 7.97 -3.28
C GLY A 137 8.27 6.72 -2.85
N LEU A 138 7.58 5.66 -2.44
CA LEU A 138 8.22 4.44 -1.93
C LEU A 138 8.76 3.51 -3.03
N GLY A 139 8.45 3.78 -4.28
CA GLY A 139 8.91 2.97 -5.40
C GLY A 139 8.10 3.21 -6.68
N GLN A 140 8.01 2.19 -7.53
CA GLN A 140 7.28 2.25 -8.80
C GLN A 140 6.44 0.99 -9.05
N ILE A 141 5.44 1.06 -9.93
CA ILE A 141 4.65 -0.11 -10.32
C ILE A 141 5.45 -0.98 -11.28
N GLY A 142 5.64 -2.24 -10.92
CA GLY A 142 6.18 -3.25 -11.82
C GLY A 142 5.16 -3.77 -12.82
N TRP A 143 5.62 -4.52 -13.84
CA TRP A 143 4.73 -5.14 -14.82
C TRP A 143 3.70 -6.10 -14.18
N ASN A 144 4.05 -6.70 -13.06
CA ASN A 144 3.17 -7.53 -12.24
C ASN A 144 2.07 -6.74 -11.49
N GLY A 145 2.04 -5.41 -11.63
CA GLY A 145 1.08 -4.54 -10.95
C GLY A 145 1.33 -4.36 -9.45
N LEU A 146 2.46 -4.82 -8.93
CA LEU A 146 2.86 -4.57 -7.55
C LEU A 146 3.71 -3.29 -7.44
N CYS A 147 3.71 -2.66 -6.26
CA CYS A 147 4.69 -1.64 -5.94
C CYS A 147 6.02 -2.31 -5.64
N LEU A 148 7.02 -2.00 -6.44
CA LEU A 148 8.40 -2.39 -6.22
C LEU A 148 9.10 -1.28 -5.44
N THR A 149 9.77 -1.62 -4.34
CA THR A 149 10.59 -0.68 -3.57
C THR A 149 12.07 -0.96 -3.79
N PRO A 150 12.96 0.05 -3.67
CA PRO A 150 14.40 -0.16 -3.82
C PRO A 150 14.95 -1.18 -2.82
N GLU A 151 14.41 -1.18 -1.59
CA GLU A 151 14.93 -1.99 -0.48
C GLU A 151 14.50 -3.45 -0.57
N PHE A 152 13.22 -3.71 -0.96
CA PHE A 152 12.60 -5.02 -0.82
C PHE A 152 11.95 -5.54 -2.10
N GLY A 153 12.08 -4.83 -3.22
CA GLY A 153 11.40 -5.19 -4.47
C GLY A 153 9.89 -5.33 -4.26
N PRO A 154 9.26 -6.45 -4.72
CA PRO A 154 7.83 -6.69 -4.56
C PRO A 154 7.44 -7.26 -3.18
N ARG A 155 8.39 -7.55 -2.30
CA ARG A 155 8.18 -8.27 -1.03
C ARG A 155 7.67 -7.34 0.08
N ASN A 156 6.63 -6.56 -0.21
CA ASN A 156 6.07 -5.57 0.70
C ASN A 156 4.57 -5.71 0.84
N ARG A 157 4.06 -5.35 2.02
CA ARG A 157 2.65 -5.11 2.26
C ARG A 157 2.46 -3.72 2.83
N PHE A 158 1.45 -3.02 2.35
CA PHE A 158 1.23 -1.60 2.69
C PHE A 158 -0.13 -1.38 3.34
N VAL A 159 -0.19 -0.32 4.15
CA VAL A 159 -1.41 0.28 4.66
C VAL A 159 -1.38 1.78 4.39
N SER A 160 -2.53 2.41 4.30
CA SER A 160 -2.67 3.85 4.05
C SER A 160 -3.53 4.50 5.13
N ILE A 161 -3.16 5.70 5.53
CA ILE A 161 -3.87 6.52 6.49
C ILE A 161 -4.14 7.87 5.82
N ILE A 162 -5.39 8.27 5.71
CA ILE A 162 -5.81 9.53 5.08
C ILE A 162 -6.01 10.57 6.17
N THR A 163 -5.48 11.78 6.01
CA THR A 163 -5.54 12.81 7.06
C THR A 163 -5.74 14.22 6.51
N GLU A 164 -6.35 15.08 7.32
CA GLU A 164 -6.44 16.53 7.12
C GLU A 164 -5.20 17.28 7.63
N ALA A 165 -4.26 16.59 8.29
CA ALA A 165 -3.02 17.20 8.76
C ALA A 165 -2.19 17.71 7.57
N GLU A 166 -1.56 18.88 7.74
CA GLU A 166 -0.56 19.38 6.81
C GLU A 166 0.78 18.69 7.07
N LEU A 167 1.30 18.02 6.05
CA LEU A 167 2.54 17.24 6.15
C LEU A 167 3.48 17.61 5.00
N THR A 168 4.77 17.40 5.20
CA THR A 168 5.77 17.50 4.13
C THR A 168 5.72 16.24 3.26
N PRO A 169 5.43 16.32 1.95
CA PRO A 169 5.37 15.15 1.09
C PRO A 169 6.76 14.54 0.88
N THR A 170 6.83 13.22 0.84
CA THR A 170 8.02 12.51 0.37
C THR A 170 8.22 12.79 -1.13
N PRO A 171 9.44 13.05 -1.60
CA PRO A 171 9.73 13.12 -3.03
C PRO A 171 9.28 11.85 -3.75
N MET A 172 8.82 11.99 -5.00
CA MET A 172 8.56 10.82 -5.83
C MET A 172 9.84 10.03 -6.06
N TYR A 173 9.72 8.71 -6.15
CA TYR A 173 10.86 7.88 -6.54
C TYR A 173 11.39 8.31 -7.92
N SER A 174 12.67 8.57 -7.99
CA SER A 174 13.38 9.04 -9.21
C SER A 174 14.69 8.28 -9.46
N GLY A 175 14.84 7.10 -8.83
CA GLY A 175 16.00 6.22 -9.04
C GLY A 175 15.90 5.41 -10.34
N GLU A 176 16.73 4.39 -10.46
CA GLU A 176 16.73 3.47 -11.58
C GLU A 176 15.41 2.69 -11.70
N ASP A 177 15.09 2.21 -12.91
CA ASP A 177 13.92 1.38 -13.13
C ASP A 177 14.01 0.08 -12.30
N LEU A 178 13.07 -0.10 -11.37
CA LEU A 178 13.01 -1.29 -10.50
C LEU A 178 12.42 -2.51 -11.23
N CYS A 179 11.77 -2.31 -12.37
CA CYS A 179 11.24 -3.38 -13.21
C CYS A 179 12.03 -3.47 -14.52
N ASP A 180 12.86 -4.50 -14.65
CA ASP A 180 13.67 -4.79 -15.85
C ASP A 180 12.86 -5.31 -17.04
N LYS A 181 11.53 -5.47 -16.87
CA LYS A 181 10.61 -6.02 -17.88
C LYS A 181 11.00 -7.42 -18.37
N CYS A 182 11.58 -8.25 -17.49
CA CYS A 182 11.94 -9.65 -17.82
C CYS A 182 10.75 -10.54 -18.22
N MET A 183 9.52 -10.05 -17.99
CA MET A 183 8.25 -10.72 -18.36
C MET A 183 8.02 -12.08 -17.66
N GLN A 184 8.75 -12.38 -16.60
CA GLN A 184 8.54 -13.61 -15.84
C GLN A 184 7.12 -13.68 -15.24
N CYS A 185 6.64 -12.58 -14.67
CA CYS A 185 5.27 -12.49 -14.15
C CYS A 185 4.19 -12.81 -15.21
N VAL A 186 4.44 -12.48 -16.47
CA VAL A 186 3.54 -12.81 -17.59
C VAL A 186 3.65 -14.30 -17.95
N LYS A 187 4.87 -14.84 -18.02
CA LYS A 187 5.12 -16.23 -18.42
C LYS A 187 4.64 -17.25 -17.42
N THR A 188 4.73 -16.92 -16.12
CA THR A 188 4.40 -17.84 -15.01
C THR A 188 2.99 -17.66 -14.46
N CYS A 189 2.22 -16.69 -14.97
CA CYS A 189 0.86 -16.46 -14.50
C CYS A 189 -0.07 -17.62 -14.89
N PRO A 190 -0.65 -18.37 -13.95
CA PRO A 190 -1.46 -19.55 -14.27
C PRO A 190 -2.81 -19.20 -14.92
N THR A 191 -3.20 -17.92 -14.87
CA THR A 191 -4.49 -17.44 -15.39
C THR A 191 -4.34 -16.46 -16.57
N ASP A 192 -3.14 -16.28 -17.10
CA ASP A 192 -2.83 -15.30 -18.16
C ASP A 192 -3.37 -13.88 -17.83
N ALA A 193 -3.36 -13.49 -16.55
CA ALA A 193 -3.94 -12.23 -16.10
C ALA A 193 -3.16 -10.99 -16.56
N PHE A 194 -1.88 -11.15 -16.93
CA PHE A 194 -1.03 -10.04 -17.35
C PHE A 194 -1.01 -9.88 -18.86
N ARG A 195 -1.23 -8.66 -19.34
CA ARG A 195 -1.14 -8.33 -20.75
C ARG A 195 0.32 -8.20 -21.18
N LYS A 196 0.65 -8.68 -22.38
CA LYS A 196 1.98 -8.55 -22.98
C LYS A 196 2.27 -7.12 -23.45
N GLU A 197 1.23 -6.33 -23.66
CA GLU A 197 1.30 -4.95 -24.15
C GLU A 197 0.53 -4.03 -23.19
N VAL A 198 1.11 -2.89 -22.87
CA VAL A 198 0.39 -1.80 -22.19
C VAL A 198 -0.51 -1.16 -23.24
N ARG A 199 -1.81 -1.14 -23.00
CA ARG A 199 -2.72 -0.27 -23.75
C ARG A 199 -2.70 1.09 -23.06
N GLU A 200 -2.22 2.10 -23.77
CA GLU A 200 -2.32 3.49 -23.37
C GLU A 200 -3.78 3.93 -23.17
#